data_5248138b97d331d0bc8e068ef583288f
#
_entry.id   5248138b97d331d0bc8e068ef583288f
#
_cell.length_a   1.000
_cell.length_b   1.000
_cell.length_c   1.000
_cell.angle_alpha   90.00
_cell.angle_beta   90.00
_cell.angle_gamma   90.00
#
_symmetry.space_group_name_H-M   'P 1'
#
loop_
_entity.id
_entity.type
_entity.pdbx_description
1 polymer ?
#
loop_
_entity_poly.entity_id
_entity_poly.type
_entity_poly.pdbx_seq_one_letter_code
_entity_poly.pdbx_strand_id
1 'polypeptide(L)'
;MRKPGLFLLLLFILTNASAQKATDYRKQQNYKEWVHIAPKFDDDFFKTEEAQRIGDNVLLYQQITGGWPKNIYMPAELTEQEYKAALKAKEDINQSTIDNNATTTEIEYLARLYLATQKEKYKEGVLNGIQYLLKSQYENGGWPQFYPRPKGYYVQITYNDNAMVRVMNQLRSIYEKKAPYTFLPDNICEQARNAFNKGIECILKTQVCQNGELTVWCAQHDRVTLEPCKARAYELPSLSGQESDNIVSVSYTHLRAHETVLD
;
A
#
# COMPACT_ATOMS: atom_id res chain seq x y z
N MET A 1 19.99 32.81 51.08
CA MET A 1 18.87 32.94 50.13
C MET A 1 19.02 31.90 49.03
N ARG A 2 18.30 30.82 49.11
CA ARG A 2 18.31 29.73 48.07
C ARG A 2 17.20 30.03 47.04
N LYS A 3 17.55 30.04 45.76
CA LYS A 3 16.61 30.29 44.63
C LYS A 3 15.83 28.99 44.37
N PRO A 4 14.50 28.97 44.48
CA PRO A 4 13.66 27.87 44.00
C PRO A 4 13.19 28.23 42.58
N GLY A 5 13.84 27.77 41.55
CA GLY A 5 13.44 28.11 40.19
C GLY A 5 13.81 27.10 39.11
N LEU A 6 14.67 26.12 39.43
CA LEU A 6 15.23 25.23 38.39
C LEU A 6 14.54 23.83 38.33
N PHE A 7 13.77 23.47 39.34
CA PHE A 7 13.18 22.11 39.42
C PHE A 7 11.86 21.94 38.65
N LEU A 8 11.14 23.03 38.42
CA LEU A 8 9.85 22.97 37.72
C LEU A 8 9.96 22.79 36.19
N LEU A 9 11.06 23.31 35.60
CA LEU A 9 11.24 23.25 34.13
C LEU A 9 11.65 21.86 33.64
N LEU A 10 12.40 21.09 34.46
CA LEU A 10 12.80 19.72 34.10
C LEU A 10 11.65 18.72 34.16
N LEU A 11 10.68 18.94 35.05
CA LEU A 11 9.51 18.04 35.16
C LEU A 11 8.57 18.18 33.97
N PHE A 12 8.44 19.40 33.39
CA PHE A 12 7.58 19.65 32.23
C PHE A 12 8.16 19.08 30.93
N ILE A 13 9.48 19.07 30.78
CA ILE A 13 10.16 18.51 29.60
C ILE A 13 10.11 16.97 29.61
N LEU A 14 10.26 16.36 30.79
CA LEU A 14 10.19 14.89 30.96
C LEU A 14 8.78 14.34 30.75
N THR A 15 7.74 15.06 31.16
CA THR A 15 6.35 14.64 30.94
C THR A 15 5.93 14.73 29.47
N ASN A 16 6.37 15.76 28.74
CA ASN A 16 6.09 15.88 27.30
C ASN A 16 6.82 14.81 26.47
N ALA A 17 8.10 14.54 26.77
CA ALA A 17 8.85 13.49 26.07
C ALA A 17 8.30 12.08 26.34
N SER A 18 7.80 11.82 27.56
CA SER A 18 7.17 10.53 27.90
C SER A 18 5.79 10.37 27.27
N ALA A 19 5.00 11.44 27.18
CA ALA A 19 3.70 11.44 26.49
C ALA A 19 3.89 11.25 24.98
N GLN A 20 4.87 11.92 24.36
CA GLN A 20 5.21 11.76 22.94
C GLN A 20 5.63 10.31 22.61
N LYS A 21 6.51 9.71 23.43
CA LYS A 21 6.92 8.31 23.29
C LYS A 21 5.74 7.33 23.48
N ALA A 22 4.84 7.59 24.43
CA ALA A 22 3.67 6.75 24.66
C ALA A 22 2.67 6.80 23.50
N THR A 23 2.51 7.95 22.84
CA THR A 23 1.63 8.13 21.68
C THR A 23 2.21 7.40 20.45
N ASP A 24 3.50 7.53 20.20
CA ASP A 24 4.19 6.83 19.11
C ASP A 24 4.17 5.30 19.30
N TYR A 25 4.30 4.83 20.54
CA TYR A 25 4.26 3.40 20.85
C TYR A 25 2.86 2.79 20.64
N ARG A 26 1.80 3.47 20.98
CA ARG A 26 0.41 3.00 20.73
C ARG A 26 0.10 2.94 19.23
N LYS A 27 0.58 3.90 18.45
CA LYS A 27 0.45 3.89 16.97
C LYS A 27 1.21 2.72 16.36
N GLN A 28 2.41 2.41 16.84
CA GLN A 28 3.21 1.30 16.34
C GLN A 28 2.63 -0.08 16.70
N GLN A 29 1.98 -0.24 17.84
CA GLN A 29 1.41 -1.53 18.23
C GLN A 29 0.18 -1.93 17.40
N ASN A 30 -0.63 -0.97 16.98
CA ASN A 30 -1.93 -1.25 16.36
C ASN A 30 -1.93 -1.17 14.84
N TYR A 31 -0.83 -0.77 14.17
CA TYR A 31 -0.84 -0.60 12.71
C TYR A 31 -1.07 -1.92 11.95
N LYS A 32 -0.55 -3.02 12.48
CA LYS A 32 -0.75 -4.35 11.88
C LYS A 32 -2.21 -4.79 11.98
N GLU A 33 -2.92 -4.28 12.96
CA GLU A 33 -4.33 -4.58 13.16
C GLU A 33 -5.19 -4.02 12.02
N TRP A 34 -4.93 -2.77 11.58
CA TRP A 34 -5.70 -2.14 10.51
C TRP A 34 -5.77 -3.00 9.24
N VAL A 35 -4.64 -3.38 8.69
CA VAL A 35 -4.57 -4.16 7.44
C VAL A 35 -5.13 -5.58 7.59
N HIS A 36 -5.31 -6.06 8.80
CA HIS A 36 -5.91 -7.36 9.11
C HIS A 36 -7.41 -7.28 9.39
N ILE A 37 -7.91 -6.17 9.93
CA ILE A 37 -9.33 -6.01 10.23
C ILE A 37 -10.12 -5.40 9.07
N ALA A 38 -9.55 -4.43 8.34
CA ALA A 38 -10.25 -3.74 7.27
C ALA A 38 -10.89 -4.67 6.22
N PRO A 39 -10.21 -5.74 5.74
CA PRO A 39 -10.81 -6.67 4.80
C PRO A 39 -11.93 -7.54 5.39
N LYS A 40 -12.04 -7.61 6.72
CA LYS A 40 -12.99 -8.49 7.43
C LYS A 40 -14.30 -7.80 7.80
N PHE A 41 -14.38 -6.49 7.65
CA PHE A 41 -15.65 -5.80 7.87
C PHE A 41 -16.68 -6.29 6.86
N ASP A 42 -17.89 -6.53 7.32
CA ASP A 42 -19.01 -6.89 6.46
C ASP A 42 -19.64 -5.65 5.79
N ASP A 43 -20.58 -5.86 4.89
CA ASP A 43 -21.21 -4.77 4.15
C ASP A 43 -22.14 -3.92 5.04
N ASP A 44 -22.66 -4.48 6.13
CA ASP A 44 -23.49 -3.72 7.07
C ASP A 44 -22.63 -2.75 7.90
N PHE A 45 -21.39 -3.10 8.22
CA PHE A 45 -20.46 -2.18 8.87
C PHE A 45 -20.28 -0.89 8.04
N PHE A 46 -20.16 -0.98 6.72
CA PHE A 46 -19.93 0.20 5.86
C PHE A 46 -21.11 1.18 5.81
N LYS A 47 -22.29 0.80 6.32
CA LYS A 47 -23.45 1.69 6.48
C LYS A 47 -23.41 2.52 7.75
N THR A 48 -22.47 2.26 8.68
CA THR A 48 -22.38 2.88 10.00
C THR A 48 -21.66 4.25 9.97
N GLU A 49 -21.90 5.07 10.98
CA GLU A 49 -21.15 6.32 11.20
C GLU A 49 -19.68 6.03 11.53
N GLU A 50 -19.40 4.94 12.22
CA GLU A 50 -18.03 4.52 12.54
C GLU A 50 -17.21 4.22 11.28
N ALA A 51 -17.80 3.51 10.31
CA ALA A 51 -17.14 3.27 9.03
C ALA A 51 -16.82 4.57 8.30
N GLN A 52 -17.71 5.56 8.36
CA GLN A 52 -17.48 6.88 7.76
C GLN A 52 -16.39 7.66 8.50
N ARG A 53 -16.37 7.61 9.85
CA ARG A 53 -15.30 8.21 10.66
C ARG A 53 -13.93 7.64 10.30
N ILE A 54 -13.84 6.31 10.18
CA ILE A 54 -12.62 5.65 9.73
C ILE A 54 -12.26 6.05 8.30
N GLY A 55 -13.24 6.11 7.39
CA GLY A 55 -13.03 6.56 6.01
C GLY A 55 -12.52 8.00 5.91
N ASP A 56 -12.96 8.88 6.80
CA ASP A 56 -12.46 10.26 6.88
C ASP A 56 -11.01 10.29 7.37
N ASN A 57 -10.62 9.42 8.30
CA ASN A 57 -9.21 9.23 8.65
C ASN A 57 -8.40 8.67 7.48
N VAL A 58 -8.93 7.68 6.74
CA VAL A 58 -8.26 7.16 5.53
C VAL A 58 -8.00 8.30 4.54
N LEU A 59 -8.97 9.16 4.25
CA LEU A 59 -8.79 10.33 3.40
C LEU A 59 -7.81 11.36 3.99
N LEU A 60 -7.80 11.52 5.32
CA LEU A 60 -6.87 12.42 6.00
C LEU A 60 -5.41 12.00 5.78
N TYR A 61 -5.12 10.70 5.79
CA TYR A 61 -3.76 10.17 5.59
C TYR A 61 -3.38 9.97 4.12
N GLN A 62 -4.30 10.14 3.18
CA GLN A 62 -3.98 10.09 1.75
C GLN A 62 -3.04 11.24 1.38
N GLN A 63 -1.88 10.90 0.85
CA GLN A 63 -0.86 11.87 0.43
C GLN A 63 -1.26 12.58 -0.86
N ILE A 64 -0.65 13.73 -1.16
CA ILE A 64 -0.87 14.45 -2.43
C ILE A 64 -0.46 13.63 -3.67
N THR A 65 0.34 12.59 -3.51
CA THR A 65 0.66 11.60 -4.56
C THR A 65 -0.52 10.70 -4.91
N GLY A 66 -1.53 10.63 -4.06
CA GLY A 66 -2.67 9.71 -4.13
C GLY A 66 -2.49 8.41 -3.33
N GLY A 67 -1.25 8.04 -2.96
CA GLY A 67 -0.98 6.87 -2.13
C GLY A 67 -1.06 7.15 -0.64
N TRP A 68 -0.79 6.13 0.18
CA TRP A 68 -0.79 6.22 1.64
C TRP A 68 0.54 5.82 2.25
N PRO A 69 0.89 6.37 3.42
CA PRO A 69 1.99 5.87 4.24
C PRO A 69 1.60 4.54 4.89
N LYS A 70 2.59 3.68 5.12
CA LYS A 70 2.36 2.43 5.85
C LYS A 70 2.29 2.64 7.36
N ASN A 71 1.77 1.63 8.05
CA ASN A 71 1.80 1.53 9.51
C ASN A 71 0.95 2.61 10.21
N ILE A 72 -0.20 2.93 9.66
CA ILE A 72 -1.19 3.81 10.27
C ILE A 72 -2.38 2.97 10.76
N TYR A 73 -2.80 3.18 12.00
CA TYR A 73 -4.02 2.61 12.54
C TYR A 73 -5.20 3.53 12.25
N MET A 74 -5.89 3.30 11.13
CA MET A 74 -6.96 4.17 10.64
C MET A 74 -8.17 4.31 11.58
N PRO A 75 -8.55 3.30 12.40
CA PRO A 75 -9.65 3.44 13.35
C PRO A 75 -9.36 4.34 14.56
N ALA A 76 -8.15 4.88 14.71
CA ALA A 76 -7.81 5.72 15.86
C ALA A 76 -8.71 6.97 15.95
N GLU A 77 -9.12 7.30 17.17
CA GLU A 77 -9.61 8.64 17.48
C GLU A 77 -8.42 9.61 17.53
N LEU A 78 -8.48 10.67 16.73
CA LEU A 78 -7.37 11.61 16.61
C LEU A 78 -7.61 12.81 17.53
N THR A 79 -6.58 13.18 18.29
CA THR A 79 -6.53 14.49 18.95
C THR A 79 -6.37 15.59 17.89
N GLU A 80 -6.70 16.84 18.25
CA GLU A 80 -6.50 17.99 17.36
C GLU A 80 -5.03 18.12 16.89
N GLN A 81 -4.08 17.83 17.77
CA GLN A 81 -2.65 17.84 17.44
C GLN A 81 -2.30 16.77 16.39
N GLU A 82 -2.82 15.55 16.54
CA GLU A 82 -2.60 14.45 15.60
C GLU A 82 -3.25 14.72 14.24
N TYR A 83 -4.46 15.27 14.24
CA TYR A 83 -5.14 15.70 13.03
C TYR A 83 -4.31 16.75 12.26
N LYS A 84 -3.82 17.80 12.93
CA LYS A 84 -2.93 18.81 12.32
C LYS A 84 -1.62 18.22 11.81
N ALA A 85 -1.05 17.26 12.54
CA ALA A 85 0.16 16.57 12.10
C ALA A 85 -0.09 15.72 10.84
N ALA A 86 -1.22 15.01 10.77
CA ALA A 86 -1.61 14.24 9.60
C ALA A 86 -1.84 15.14 8.38
N LEU A 87 -2.51 16.28 8.55
CA LEU A 87 -2.68 17.27 7.47
C LEU A 87 -1.33 17.76 6.92
N LYS A 88 -0.39 18.09 7.79
CA LYS A 88 0.96 18.51 7.38
C LYS A 88 1.73 17.40 6.67
N ALA A 89 1.56 16.16 7.11
CA ALA A 89 2.24 15.00 6.53
C ALA A 89 1.76 14.67 5.12
N LYS A 90 0.60 15.17 4.66
CA LYS A 90 0.09 14.93 3.28
C LYS A 90 1.04 15.41 2.20
N GLU A 91 1.86 16.41 2.48
CA GLU A 91 2.81 17.00 1.53
C GLU A 91 4.13 16.21 1.41
N ASP A 92 4.38 15.25 2.31
CA ASP A 92 5.59 14.42 2.23
C ASP A 92 5.42 13.31 1.19
N ILE A 93 5.74 13.65 -0.05
CA ILE A 93 5.64 12.75 -1.21
C ILE A 93 6.44 11.45 -1.08
N ASN A 94 7.39 11.37 -0.12
CA ASN A 94 8.25 10.20 0.03
C ASN A 94 7.67 9.10 0.93
N GLN A 95 6.48 9.30 1.48
CA GLN A 95 5.85 8.34 2.40
C GLN A 95 4.86 7.38 1.73
N SER A 96 4.40 7.69 0.53
CA SER A 96 3.49 6.81 -0.21
C SER A 96 4.14 5.49 -0.59
N THR A 97 3.44 4.38 -0.33
CA THR A 97 4.03 3.05 -0.46
C THR A 97 2.98 1.97 -0.75
N ILE A 98 3.44 0.86 -1.34
CA ILE A 98 2.65 -0.38 -1.47
C ILE A 98 3.08 -1.44 -0.45
N ASP A 99 4.02 -1.10 0.45
CA ASP A 99 4.55 -1.98 1.48
C ASP A 99 3.55 -2.19 2.62
N ASN A 100 3.60 -3.34 3.29
CA ASN A 100 2.71 -3.71 4.40
C ASN A 100 1.22 -3.50 4.08
N ASN A 101 0.79 -3.80 2.85
CA ASN A 101 -0.57 -3.62 2.34
C ASN A 101 -1.08 -2.17 2.29
N ALA A 102 -0.23 -1.18 2.56
CA ALA A 102 -0.60 0.21 2.41
C ALA A 102 -1.02 0.51 0.97
N THR A 103 -1.81 1.52 0.79
CA THR A 103 -2.45 1.96 -0.45
C THR A 103 -3.52 0.97 -0.95
N THR A 104 -3.22 -0.33 -1.03
CA THR A 104 -4.21 -1.31 -1.52
C THR A 104 -5.37 -1.51 -0.55
N THR A 105 -5.09 -1.58 0.76
CA THR A 105 -6.13 -1.69 1.80
C THR A 105 -7.02 -0.45 1.84
N GLU A 106 -6.42 0.73 1.75
CA GLU A 106 -7.14 2.01 1.82
C GLU A 106 -8.03 2.21 0.60
N ILE A 107 -7.56 1.88 -0.61
CA ILE A 107 -8.38 1.93 -1.83
C ILE A 107 -9.60 1.01 -1.70
N GLU A 108 -9.42 -0.24 -1.24
CA GLU A 108 -10.51 -1.18 -1.08
C GLU A 108 -11.52 -0.71 -0.03
N TYR A 109 -11.04 -0.22 1.12
CA TYR A 109 -11.90 0.32 2.17
C TYR A 109 -12.78 1.47 1.65
N LEU A 110 -12.16 2.45 0.98
CA LEU A 110 -12.88 3.59 0.42
C LEU A 110 -13.86 3.19 -0.68
N ALA A 111 -13.52 2.19 -1.51
CA ALA A 111 -14.41 1.68 -2.55
C ALA A 111 -15.68 1.03 -1.95
N ARG A 112 -15.53 0.21 -0.91
CA ARG A 112 -16.66 -0.39 -0.17
C ARG A 112 -17.50 0.70 0.51
N LEU A 113 -16.85 1.68 1.11
CA LEU A 113 -17.53 2.79 1.77
C LEU A 113 -18.28 3.69 0.77
N TYR A 114 -17.72 3.90 -0.43
CA TYR A 114 -18.44 4.60 -1.51
C TYR A 114 -19.69 3.86 -1.94
N LEU A 115 -19.62 2.55 -2.16
CA LEU A 115 -20.80 1.75 -2.53
C LEU A 115 -21.90 1.84 -1.48
N ALA A 116 -21.55 1.85 -0.20
CA ALA A 116 -22.53 1.91 0.89
C ALA A 116 -23.13 3.31 1.10
N THR A 117 -22.37 4.38 0.84
CA THR A 117 -22.76 5.76 1.21
C THR A 117 -23.05 6.68 0.03
N GLN A 118 -22.56 6.36 -1.16
CA GLN A 118 -22.60 7.20 -2.38
C GLN A 118 -21.99 8.61 -2.19
N LYS A 119 -21.06 8.76 -1.23
CA LYS A 119 -20.39 10.05 -0.98
C LYS A 119 -19.17 10.20 -1.89
N GLU A 120 -19.23 11.16 -2.81
CA GLU A 120 -18.21 11.39 -3.86
C GLU A 120 -16.79 11.53 -3.31
N LYS A 121 -16.59 12.10 -2.11
CA LYS A 121 -15.24 12.19 -1.50
C LYS A 121 -14.52 10.85 -1.39
N TYR A 122 -15.24 9.76 -1.14
CA TYR A 122 -14.64 8.42 -1.06
C TYR A 122 -14.25 7.88 -2.43
N LYS A 123 -15.09 8.12 -3.44
CA LYS A 123 -14.77 7.78 -4.84
C LYS A 123 -13.56 8.55 -5.35
N GLU A 124 -13.44 9.83 -5.04
CA GLU A 124 -12.26 10.64 -5.36
C GLU A 124 -11.00 10.07 -4.72
N GLY A 125 -11.07 9.66 -3.44
CA GLY A 125 -9.99 8.98 -2.74
C GLY A 125 -9.57 7.69 -3.44
N VAL A 126 -10.53 6.86 -3.89
CA VAL A 126 -10.27 5.64 -4.68
C VAL A 126 -9.57 5.97 -5.99
N LEU A 127 -10.08 6.94 -6.75
CA LEU A 127 -9.49 7.32 -8.05
C LEU A 127 -8.06 7.83 -7.88
N ASN A 128 -7.79 8.66 -6.87
CA ASN A 128 -6.46 9.14 -6.56
C ASN A 128 -5.51 7.99 -6.20
N GLY A 129 -5.99 7.02 -5.40
CA GLY A 129 -5.22 5.83 -5.05
C GLY A 129 -4.88 4.95 -6.26
N ILE A 130 -5.86 4.71 -7.13
CA ILE A 130 -5.63 3.98 -8.39
C ILE A 130 -4.63 4.71 -9.28
N GLN A 131 -4.75 6.03 -9.41
CA GLN A 131 -3.79 6.82 -10.18
C GLN A 131 -2.37 6.75 -9.60
N TYR A 132 -2.24 6.70 -8.28
CA TYR A 132 -0.95 6.45 -7.64
C TYR A 132 -0.36 5.09 -8.07
N LEU A 133 -1.15 4.00 -8.01
CA LEU A 133 -0.68 2.67 -8.43
C LEU A 133 -0.25 2.66 -9.90
N LEU A 134 -1.00 3.32 -10.78
CA LEU A 134 -0.68 3.40 -12.21
C LEU A 134 0.59 4.22 -12.48
N LYS A 135 0.75 5.36 -11.79
CA LYS A 135 1.93 6.25 -11.94
C LYS A 135 3.20 5.68 -11.32
N SER A 136 3.08 4.83 -10.30
CA SER A 136 4.22 4.22 -9.63
C SER A 136 4.80 3.02 -10.38
N GLN A 137 4.10 2.51 -11.39
CA GLN A 137 4.59 1.42 -12.23
C GLN A 137 5.71 1.90 -13.15
N TYR A 138 6.81 1.17 -13.17
CA TYR A 138 7.90 1.38 -14.12
C TYR A 138 7.50 0.96 -15.55
N GLU A 139 8.21 1.47 -16.56
CA GLU A 139 7.95 1.11 -17.97
C GLU A 139 8.09 -0.39 -18.23
N ASN A 140 8.97 -1.08 -17.49
CA ASN A 140 9.16 -2.53 -17.55
C ASN A 140 8.08 -3.34 -16.82
N GLY A 141 7.08 -2.67 -16.23
CA GLY A 141 5.94 -3.31 -15.57
C GLY A 141 6.10 -3.56 -14.07
N GLY A 142 7.27 -3.34 -13.48
CA GLY A 142 7.51 -3.53 -12.04
C GLY A 142 7.03 -2.35 -11.19
N TRP A 143 6.88 -2.58 -9.89
CA TRP A 143 6.57 -1.53 -8.90
C TRP A 143 7.65 -1.42 -7.85
N PRO A 144 8.05 -0.18 -7.47
CA PRO A 144 8.90 0.07 -6.31
C PRO A 144 8.11 -0.08 -5.01
N GLN A 145 8.83 -0.30 -3.91
CA GLN A 145 8.22 -0.34 -2.58
C GLN A 145 7.65 1.03 -2.17
N PHE A 146 8.37 2.12 -2.50
CA PHE A 146 7.96 3.51 -2.25
C PHE A 146 8.09 4.35 -3.53
N TYR A 147 7.09 5.18 -3.82
CA TYR A 147 7.09 6.10 -4.95
C TYR A 147 6.51 7.46 -4.53
N PRO A 148 7.13 8.60 -4.90
CA PRO A 148 8.32 8.76 -5.76
C PRO A 148 9.63 8.94 -4.97
N ARG A 149 10.11 7.88 -4.30
CA ARG A 149 11.44 7.98 -3.66
C ARG A 149 12.56 7.97 -4.69
N PRO A 150 13.61 8.83 -4.52
CA PRO A 150 14.65 8.95 -5.54
C PRO A 150 15.74 7.86 -5.46
N LYS A 151 15.97 7.24 -4.29
CA LYS A 151 17.10 6.33 -4.04
C LYS A 151 16.84 5.35 -2.88
N GLY A 152 17.74 4.39 -2.75
CA GLY A 152 17.70 3.32 -1.75
C GLY A 152 17.10 2.03 -2.32
N TYR A 153 17.12 0.95 -1.55
CA TYR A 153 16.54 -0.32 -1.99
C TYR A 153 15.03 -0.23 -2.29
N TYR A 154 14.36 0.78 -1.74
CA TYR A 154 12.93 1.05 -1.92
C TYR A 154 12.50 1.33 -3.36
N VAL A 155 13.46 1.67 -4.24
CA VAL A 155 13.20 1.95 -5.66
C VAL A 155 13.31 0.71 -6.52
N GLN A 156 13.70 -0.41 -5.96
CA GLN A 156 13.79 -1.67 -6.70
C GLN A 156 12.40 -2.29 -6.91
N ILE A 157 12.27 -3.15 -7.92
CA ILE A 157 11.05 -3.94 -8.10
C ILE A 157 10.89 -4.84 -6.90
N THR A 158 9.73 -4.81 -6.24
CA THR A 158 9.53 -5.47 -4.95
C THR A 158 8.43 -6.53 -4.99
N TYR A 159 8.84 -7.77 -4.83
CA TYR A 159 7.94 -8.89 -4.55
C TYR A 159 7.79 -9.14 -3.04
N ASN A 160 8.76 -8.64 -2.24
CA ASN A 160 8.76 -8.80 -0.78
C ASN A 160 7.41 -8.49 -0.16
N ASP A 161 6.99 -9.32 0.82
CA ASP A 161 5.70 -9.21 1.52
C ASP A 161 4.49 -9.15 0.57
N ASN A 162 4.62 -9.72 -0.64
CA ASN A 162 3.60 -9.73 -1.69
C ASN A 162 3.18 -8.33 -2.19
N ALA A 163 4.02 -7.31 -2.04
CA ALA A 163 3.66 -5.93 -2.35
C ALA A 163 3.16 -5.79 -3.80
N MET A 164 3.97 -6.18 -4.80
CA MET A 164 3.57 -6.13 -6.21
C MET A 164 2.37 -7.05 -6.52
N VAL A 165 2.34 -8.26 -5.95
CA VAL A 165 1.23 -9.21 -6.16
C VAL A 165 -0.11 -8.66 -5.70
N ARG A 166 -0.13 -7.94 -4.57
CA ARG A 166 -1.35 -7.26 -4.07
C ARG A 166 -1.84 -6.18 -5.02
N VAL A 167 -0.91 -5.35 -5.52
CA VAL A 167 -1.24 -4.34 -6.54
C VAL A 167 -1.85 -5.01 -7.77
N MET A 168 -1.24 -6.09 -8.27
CA MET A 168 -1.74 -6.80 -9.45
C MET A 168 -3.11 -7.42 -9.21
N ASN A 169 -3.36 -8.05 -8.06
CA ASN A 169 -4.68 -8.60 -7.71
C ASN A 169 -5.75 -7.50 -7.63
N GLN A 170 -5.41 -6.33 -7.09
CA GLN A 170 -6.32 -5.20 -7.06
C GLN A 170 -6.62 -4.65 -8.45
N LEU A 171 -5.59 -4.47 -9.30
CA LEU A 171 -5.77 -4.05 -10.70
C LEU A 171 -6.62 -5.04 -11.49
N ARG A 172 -6.45 -6.36 -11.23
CA ARG A 172 -7.33 -7.38 -11.80
C ARG A 172 -8.78 -7.18 -11.38
N SER A 173 -9.05 -7.03 -10.09
CA SER A 173 -10.40 -6.80 -9.58
C SER A 173 -11.03 -5.53 -10.17
N ILE A 174 -10.21 -4.50 -10.43
CA ILE A 174 -10.64 -3.25 -11.05
C ILE A 174 -11.03 -3.48 -12.52
N TYR A 175 -10.17 -4.08 -13.35
CA TYR A 175 -10.49 -4.25 -14.77
C TYR A 175 -11.56 -5.29 -15.04
N GLU A 176 -11.75 -6.27 -14.14
CA GLU A 176 -12.84 -7.23 -14.18
C GLU A 176 -14.14 -6.65 -13.61
N LYS A 177 -14.14 -5.41 -13.14
CA LYS A 177 -15.26 -4.75 -12.46
C LYS A 177 -15.86 -5.59 -11.32
N LYS A 178 -15.03 -6.34 -10.61
CA LYS A 178 -15.47 -7.06 -9.41
C LYS A 178 -15.80 -6.08 -8.28
N ALA A 179 -16.77 -6.44 -7.45
CA ALA A 179 -17.02 -5.68 -6.23
C ALA A 179 -15.71 -5.57 -5.41
N PRO A 180 -15.42 -4.38 -4.85
CA PRO A 180 -16.23 -3.19 -4.78
C PRO A 180 -16.03 -2.17 -5.94
N TYR A 181 -15.41 -2.53 -7.05
CA TYR A 181 -14.97 -1.63 -8.13
C TYR A 181 -15.96 -1.45 -9.28
N THR A 182 -17.20 -1.88 -9.12
CA THR A 182 -18.26 -1.86 -10.16
C THR A 182 -18.62 -0.47 -10.68
N PHE A 183 -18.35 0.58 -9.89
CA PHE A 183 -18.65 1.98 -10.21
C PHE A 183 -17.58 2.67 -11.06
N LEU A 184 -16.42 2.04 -11.24
CA LEU A 184 -15.30 2.64 -11.94
C LEU A 184 -15.57 2.75 -13.45
N PRO A 185 -15.18 3.87 -14.09
CA PRO A 185 -15.38 4.07 -15.52
C PRO A 185 -14.45 3.18 -16.35
N ASP A 186 -14.88 2.88 -17.59
CA ASP A 186 -14.19 1.95 -18.49
C ASP A 186 -12.73 2.33 -18.77
N ASN A 187 -12.44 3.62 -18.90
CA ASN A 187 -11.08 4.09 -19.14
C ASN A 187 -10.13 3.78 -17.98
N ILE A 188 -10.59 3.78 -16.72
CA ILE A 188 -9.79 3.37 -15.57
C ILE A 188 -9.60 1.85 -15.57
N CYS A 189 -10.63 1.08 -15.91
CA CYS A 189 -10.55 -0.37 -16.04
C CYS A 189 -9.55 -0.78 -17.14
N GLU A 190 -9.54 -0.08 -18.26
CA GLU A 190 -8.58 -0.32 -19.35
C GLU A 190 -7.14 -0.01 -18.93
N GLN A 191 -6.90 1.12 -18.25
CA GLN A 191 -5.58 1.45 -17.70
C GLN A 191 -5.11 0.38 -16.69
N ALA A 192 -6.00 -0.08 -15.82
CA ALA A 192 -5.70 -1.15 -14.86
C ALA A 192 -5.33 -2.46 -15.56
N ARG A 193 -6.05 -2.85 -16.62
CA ARG A 193 -5.74 -4.03 -17.45
C ARG A 193 -4.36 -3.91 -18.09
N ASN A 194 -4.05 -2.77 -18.69
CA ASN A 194 -2.76 -2.52 -19.32
C ASN A 194 -1.60 -2.59 -18.30
N ALA A 195 -1.80 -2.00 -17.13
CA ALA A 195 -0.82 -2.05 -16.05
C ALA A 195 -0.62 -3.49 -15.52
N PHE A 196 -1.71 -4.24 -15.36
CA PHE A 196 -1.66 -5.64 -14.97
C PHE A 196 -0.86 -6.48 -15.99
N ASN A 197 -1.14 -6.35 -17.29
CA ASN A 197 -0.44 -7.10 -18.34
C ASN A 197 1.07 -6.80 -18.35
N LYS A 198 1.46 -5.52 -18.22
CA LYS A 198 2.88 -5.14 -18.05
C LYS A 198 3.49 -5.78 -16.78
N GLY A 199 2.73 -5.90 -15.71
CA GLY A 199 3.16 -6.60 -14.49
C GLY A 199 3.45 -8.07 -14.74
N ILE A 200 2.62 -8.78 -15.52
CA ILE A 200 2.87 -10.16 -15.94
C ILE A 200 4.16 -10.26 -16.75
N GLU A 201 4.37 -9.36 -17.71
CA GLU A 201 5.63 -9.35 -18.49
C GLU A 201 6.85 -9.12 -17.58
N CYS A 202 6.75 -8.24 -16.60
CA CYS A 202 7.82 -8.01 -15.63
C CYS A 202 8.12 -9.29 -14.83
N ILE A 203 7.09 -9.98 -14.35
CA ILE A 203 7.22 -11.26 -13.64
C ILE A 203 7.98 -12.27 -14.50
N LEU A 204 7.59 -12.46 -15.75
CA LEU A 204 8.26 -13.41 -16.65
C LEU A 204 9.72 -13.05 -16.91
N LYS A 205 10.04 -11.75 -17.04
CA LYS A 205 11.40 -11.26 -17.28
C LYS A 205 12.31 -11.32 -16.06
N THR A 206 11.75 -11.31 -14.85
CA THR A 206 12.49 -11.37 -13.58
C THR A 206 12.62 -12.77 -13.02
N GLN A 207 12.07 -13.79 -13.68
CA GLN A 207 12.24 -15.18 -13.26
C GLN A 207 13.71 -15.58 -13.31
N VAL A 208 14.24 -16.10 -12.20
CA VAL A 208 15.67 -16.42 -12.08
C VAL A 208 16.01 -17.68 -12.90
N CYS A 209 17.01 -17.56 -13.76
CA CYS A 209 17.54 -18.71 -14.50
C CYS A 209 18.75 -19.30 -13.76
N GLN A 210 18.72 -20.59 -13.46
CA GLN A 210 19.85 -21.34 -12.88
C GLN A 210 20.18 -22.54 -13.75
N ASN A 211 21.44 -22.66 -14.15
CA ASN A 211 21.91 -23.77 -15.01
C ASN A 211 21.12 -23.91 -16.33
N GLY A 212 20.61 -22.81 -16.86
CA GLY A 212 19.80 -22.80 -18.10
C GLY A 212 18.30 -23.08 -17.90
N GLU A 213 17.85 -23.29 -16.67
CA GLU A 213 16.45 -23.54 -16.33
C GLU A 213 15.85 -22.36 -15.57
N LEU A 214 14.62 -21.99 -15.93
CA LEU A 214 13.83 -21.00 -15.18
C LEU A 214 13.38 -21.60 -13.85
N THR A 215 13.63 -20.86 -12.77
CA THR A 215 13.32 -21.31 -11.40
C THR A 215 12.21 -20.44 -10.77
N VAL A 216 12.51 -19.74 -9.71
CA VAL A 216 11.60 -18.90 -8.93
C VAL A 216 12.12 -17.47 -8.89
N TRP A 217 11.57 -16.62 -8.06
CA TRP A 217 11.91 -15.20 -7.96
C TRP A 217 12.66 -14.90 -6.66
N CYS A 218 13.43 -13.82 -6.68
CA CYS A 218 13.94 -13.19 -5.48
C CYS A 218 12.93 -12.16 -4.95
N ALA A 219 13.05 -11.82 -3.67
CA ALA A 219 12.17 -10.83 -3.05
C ALA A 219 12.26 -9.43 -3.69
N GLN A 220 13.43 -9.12 -4.30
CA GLN A 220 13.63 -7.86 -5.01
C GLN A 220 14.49 -8.04 -6.24
N HIS A 221 14.18 -7.23 -7.28
CA HIS A 221 14.93 -7.17 -8.53
C HIS A 221 15.29 -5.73 -8.89
N ASP A 222 16.47 -5.55 -9.47
CA ASP A 222 16.92 -4.24 -9.92
C ASP A 222 15.97 -3.66 -10.97
N ARG A 223 15.56 -2.42 -10.79
CA ARG A 223 14.56 -1.76 -11.62
C ARG A 223 15.01 -1.51 -13.06
N VAL A 224 16.31 -1.64 -13.37
CA VAL A 224 16.87 -1.38 -14.70
C VAL A 224 17.30 -2.68 -15.36
N THR A 225 18.12 -3.50 -14.66
CA THR A 225 18.66 -4.75 -15.19
C THR A 225 17.72 -5.94 -15.05
N LEU A 226 16.72 -5.86 -14.17
CA LEU A 226 15.79 -6.92 -13.79
C LEU A 226 16.44 -8.09 -13.02
N GLU A 227 17.74 -8.01 -12.77
CA GLU A 227 18.50 -9.02 -12.03
C GLU A 227 18.13 -9.01 -10.53
N PRO A 228 18.27 -10.14 -9.83
CA PRO A 228 18.12 -10.20 -8.39
C PRO A 228 18.99 -9.16 -7.68
N CYS A 229 18.44 -8.43 -6.73
CA CYS A 229 19.19 -7.44 -5.99
C CYS A 229 18.91 -7.52 -4.47
N LYS A 230 19.82 -6.93 -3.69
CA LYS A 230 19.71 -6.85 -2.25
C LYS A 230 18.69 -5.79 -1.82
N ALA A 231 18.08 -5.98 -0.65
CA ALA A 231 17.33 -4.96 0.05
C ALA A 231 18.19 -4.26 1.12
N ARG A 232 17.95 -4.57 2.40
CA ARG A 232 18.75 -4.04 3.51
C ARG A 232 20.15 -4.69 3.56
N ALA A 233 21.02 -4.17 4.41
CA ALA A 233 22.44 -4.58 4.47
C ALA A 233 22.64 -6.11 4.58
N TYR A 234 21.75 -6.79 5.30
CA TYR A 234 21.84 -8.24 5.54
C TYR A 234 20.84 -9.07 4.71
N GLU A 235 20.07 -8.44 3.84
CA GLU A 235 19.10 -9.08 2.95
C GLU A 235 19.72 -9.22 1.55
N LEU A 236 20.54 -10.24 1.40
CA LEU A 236 21.19 -10.56 0.13
C LEU A 236 20.16 -11.12 -0.87
N PRO A 237 20.42 -11.03 -2.18
CA PRO A 237 19.60 -11.69 -3.18
C PRO A 237 19.48 -13.18 -2.86
N SER A 238 18.26 -13.66 -2.71
CA SER A 238 17.97 -15.06 -2.42
C SER A 238 16.64 -15.47 -3.04
N LEU A 239 16.56 -16.69 -3.52
CA LEU A 239 15.31 -17.24 -4.03
C LEU A 239 14.29 -17.31 -2.90
N SER A 240 13.08 -16.84 -3.15
CA SER A 240 12.00 -16.79 -2.17
C SER A 240 10.85 -17.72 -2.54
N GLY A 241 10.57 -18.71 -1.68
CA GLY A 241 9.45 -19.62 -1.88
C GLY A 241 8.10 -18.94 -1.68
N GLN A 242 7.95 -18.18 -0.62
CA GLN A 242 6.66 -17.56 -0.26
C GLN A 242 6.19 -16.54 -1.31
N GLU A 243 7.06 -15.66 -1.75
CA GLU A 243 6.75 -14.69 -2.80
C GLU A 243 6.47 -15.41 -4.13
N SER A 244 7.23 -16.43 -4.45
CA SER A 244 7.09 -17.22 -5.68
C SER A 244 5.74 -17.93 -5.78
N ASP A 245 5.23 -18.50 -4.69
CA ASP A 245 3.91 -19.15 -4.66
C ASP A 245 2.80 -18.14 -5.04
N ASN A 246 2.87 -16.93 -4.50
CA ASN A 246 1.89 -15.88 -4.80
C ASN A 246 2.05 -15.30 -6.22
N ILE A 247 3.29 -15.20 -6.72
CA ILE A 247 3.57 -14.81 -8.11
C ILE A 247 3.00 -15.85 -9.09
N VAL A 248 3.22 -17.13 -8.83
CA VAL A 248 2.63 -18.21 -9.65
C VAL A 248 1.11 -18.15 -9.64
N SER A 249 0.50 -17.94 -8.46
CA SER A 249 -0.95 -17.84 -8.34
C SER A 249 -1.54 -16.71 -9.19
N VAL A 250 -0.94 -15.51 -9.17
CA VAL A 250 -1.43 -14.38 -9.96
C VAL A 250 -1.23 -14.59 -11.46
N SER A 251 -0.14 -15.24 -11.86
CA SER A 251 0.18 -15.52 -13.26
C SER A 251 -0.71 -16.64 -13.83
N TYR A 252 -0.86 -17.75 -13.11
CA TYR A 252 -1.66 -18.89 -13.53
C TYR A 252 -3.14 -18.55 -13.73
N THR A 253 -3.72 -17.80 -12.82
CA THR A 253 -5.12 -17.38 -12.93
C THR A 253 -5.34 -16.42 -14.12
N HIS A 254 -4.30 -15.71 -14.56
CA HIS A 254 -4.36 -14.88 -15.78
C HIS A 254 -4.35 -15.77 -17.06
N LEU A 255 -3.46 -16.75 -17.13
CA LEU A 255 -3.35 -17.64 -18.28
C LEU A 255 -4.65 -18.45 -18.51
N ARG A 256 -5.23 -19.02 -17.45
CA ARG A 256 -6.50 -19.75 -17.56
C ARG A 256 -7.68 -18.87 -18.01
N ALA A 257 -7.71 -17.59 -17.63
CA ALA A 257 -8.75 -16.69 -18.10
C ALA A 257 -8.67 -16.42 -19.61
N HIS A 258 -7.49 -16.55 -20.23
CA HIS A 258 -7.31 -16.45 -21.68
C HIS A 258 -7.66 -17.74 -22.43
N GLU A 259 -7.44 -18.91 -21.83
CA GLU A 259 -7.81 -20.21 -22.44
C GLU A 259 -9.32 -20.39 -22.55
N THR A 260 -10.10 -19.94 -21.55
CA THR A 260 -11.59 -20.06 -21.56
C THR A 260 -12.28 -19.07 -22.51
N VAL A 261 -11.57 -18.15 -23.15
CA VAL A 261 -12.13 -17.20 -24.15
C VAL A 261 -11.90 -17.71 -25.58
N LEU A 262 -11.14 -18.79 -25.76
CA LEU A 262 -10.80 -19.37 -27.05
C LEU A 262 -11.62 -20.66 -27.38
N ASP A 263 -12.44 -21.14 -26.44
CA ASP A 263 -13.43 -22.21 -26.60
C ASP A 263 -14.86 -21.61 -26.73
#